data_707af671a3316a7ec4ef0ec987ab3a31
#
_entry.id   707af671a3316a7ec4ef0ec987ab3a31
#
_cell.length_a   1.000
_cell.length_b   1.000
_cell.length_c   1.000
_cell.angle_alpha   90.00
_cell.angle_beta   90.00
_cell.angle_gamma   90.00
#
_symmetry.space_group_name_H-M   'P 1'
#
loop_
_entity.id
_entity.type
_entity.pdbx_description
1 polymer ?
#
loop_
_entity_poly.entity_id
_entity_poly.type
_entity_poly.pdbx_seq_one_letter_code
_entity_poly.pdbx_strand_id
1 'polypeptide(L)'
;MIEKSTVQSFFDRLAADWDAGIVRNDAVIARILDNAGVQAGCTVLDVACGTGVLFPDYLARKAAQVMAVDLSPEMASRAAEKARGTCITVVCGDAEDCGAVRSNAPYDVVMVYNAFPHFPDPEGLIKALAGLVKVGGRLSVAHGMSRAALDRHHSGDARAVSLGLLPEERLKALMEPYLDVDVVISDDEMYQVCGVRKA
;
A
#
# COMPACT_ATOMS: atom_id res chain seq x y z
N MET A 1 16.69 2.09 -14.65
CA MET A 1 16.17 1.43 -13.42
C MET A 1 15.75 2.53 -12.48
N ILE A 2 14.59 2.46 -11.87
CA ILE A 2 14.14 3.47 -10.90
C ILE A 2 14.94 3.28 -9.61
N GLU A 3 15.44 4.39 -9.04
CA GLU A 3 16.18 4.36 -7.78
C GLU A 3 15.27 4.80 -6.63
N LYS A 4 15.32 4.10 -5.48
CA LYS A 4 14.52 4.43 -4.28
C LYS A 4 14.73 5.88 -3.83
N SER A 5 15.96 6.41 -3.91
CA SER A 5 16.28 7.80 -3.58
C SER A 5 15.59 8.81 -4.50
N THR A 6 15.41 8.47 -5.77
CA THR A 6 14.68 9.32 -6.73
C THR A 6 13.18 9.33 -6.41
N VAL A 7 12.61 8.17 -6.05
CA VAL A 7 11.22 8.04 -5.59
C VAL A 7 11.01 8.87 -4.33
N GLN A 8 11.86 8.70 -3.32
CA GLN A 8 11.82 9.48 -2.08
C GLN A 8 11.81 10.98 -2.35
N SER A 9 12.81 11.48 -3.09
CA SER A 9 12.96 12.92 -3.39
C SER A 9 11.76 13.48 -4.18
N PHE A 10 11.13 12.66 -5.03
CA PHE A 10 9.94 13.05 -5.75
C PHE A 10 8.77 13.29 -4.80
N PHE A 11 8.47 12.34 -3.91
CA PHE A 11 7.37 12.45 -2.95
C PHE A 11 7.63 13.48 -1.86
N ASP A 12 8.87 13.67 -1.41
CA ASP A 12 9.24 14.75 -0.48
C ASP A 12 8.83 16.13 -1.02
N ARG A 13 9.08 16.39 -2.31
CA ARG A 13 8.70 17.68 -2.93
C ARG A 13 7.19 17.88 -3.03
N LEU A 14 6.42 16.81 -3.17
CA LEU A 14 4.96 16.87 -3.33
C LEU A 14 4.20 16.86 -2.01
N ALA A 15 4.83 16.44 -0.92
CA ALA A 15 4.16 16.19 0.35
C ALA A 15 3.40 17.42 0.88
N ALA A 16 3.91 18.64 0.64
CA ALA A 16 3.29 19.87 1.14
C ALA A 16 1.86 20.06 0.66
N ASP A 17 1.61 19.78 -0.61
CA ASP A 17 0.32 20.01 -1.28
C ASP A 17 -0.43 18.70 -1.59
N TRP A 18 0.11 17.56 -1.13
CA TRP A 18 -0.40 16.24 -1.48
C TRP A 18 -1.87 16.05 -1.18
N ASP A 19 -2.28 16.41 0.04
CA ASP A 19 -3.67 16.22 0.50
C ASP A 19 -4.68 17.06 -0.29
N ALA A 20 -4.27 18.23 -0.79
CA ALA A 20 -5.13 19.09 -1.58
C ALA A 20 -5.49 18.50 -2.96
N GLY A 21 -4.64 17.58 -3.46
CA GLY A 21 -4.86 16.89 -4.73
C GLY A 21 -5.55 15.53 -4.61
N ILE A 22 -5.79 15.03 -3.39
CA ILE A 22 -6.39 13.71 -3.20
C ILE A 22 -7.89 13.74 -3.55
N VAL A 23 -8.28 12.92 -4.53
CA VAL A 23 -9.68 12.62 -4.81
C VAL A 23 -9.96 11.21 -4.27
N ARG A 24 -10.79 11.12 -3.21
CA ARG A 24 -11.19 9.84 -2.61
C ARG A 24 -12.47 9.33 -3.25
N ASN A 25 -12.52 8.05 -3.54
CA ASN A 25 -13.75 7.31 -3.78
C ASN A 25 -13.98 6.35 -2.61
N ASP A 26 -14.78 6.79 -1.63
CA ASP A 26 -14.98 6.05 -0.39
C ASP A 26 -15.65 4.67 -0.62
N ALA A 27 -16.52 4.53 -1.63
CA ALA A 27 -17.13 3.25 -1.98
C ALA A 27 -16.10 2.25 -2.53
N VAL A 28 -15.18 2.72 -3.38
CA VAL A 28 -14.08 1.89 -3.90
C VAL A 28 -13.11 1.53 -2.78
N ILE A 29 -12.75 2.48 -1.92
CA ILE A 29 -11.86 2.21 -0.77
C ILE A 29 -12.51 1.17 0.15
N ALA A 30 -13.81 1.30 0.46
CA ALA A 30 -14.53 0.33 1.28
C ALA A 30 -14.46 -1.07 0.68
N ARG A 31 -14.72 -1.22 -0.63
CA ARG A 31 -14.63 -2.49 -1.35
C ARG A 31 -13.21 -3.08 -1.30
N ILE A 32 -12.19 -2.26 -1.51
CA ILE A 32 -10.77 -2.69 -1.42
C ILE A 32 -10.45 -3.24 -0.02
N LEU A 33 -10.86 -2.52 1.03
CA LEU A 33 -10.59 -2.91 2.41
C LEU A 33 -11.39 -4.14 2.84
N ASP A 34 -12.64 -4.31 2.34
CA ASP A 34 -13.43 -5.51 2.55
C ASP A 34 -12.76 -6.74 1.93
N ASN A 35 -12.33 -6.64 0.68
CA ASN A 35 -11.59 -7.70 -0.02
C ASN A 35 -10.27 -8.05 0.67
N ALA A 36 -9.59 -7.05 1.25
CA ALA A 36 -8.36 -7.24 2.01
C ALA A 36 -8.59 -7.81 3.41
N GLY A 37 -9.84 -7.92 3.88
CA GLY A 37 -10.17 -8.45 5.19
C GLY A 37 -9.87 -7.49 6.35
N VAL A 38 -9.85 -6.18 6.10
CA VAL A 38 -9.68 -5.19 7.17
C VAL A 38 -10.95 -5.11 8.00
N GLN A 39 -10.88 -5.57 9.25
CA GLN A 39 -12.00 -5.66 10.17
C GLN A 39 -11.59 -5.33 11.60
N ALA A 40 -12.57 -5.28 12.51
CA ALA A 40 -12.32 -4.99 13.91
C ALA A 40 -11.34 -6.01 14.54
N GLY A 41 -10.35 -5.49 15.24
CA GLY A 41 -9.36 -6.29 15.95
C GLY A 41 -8.17 -6.74 15.09
N CYS A 42 -8.15 -6.51 13.77
CA CYS A 42 -7.01 -6.88 12.93
C CYS A 42 -5.79 -5.96 13.17
N THR A 43 -4.61 -6.51 12.91
CA THR A 43 -3.35 -5.77 12.79
C THR A 43 -3.05 -5.50 11.32
N VAL A 44 -2.73 -4.26 10.97
CA VAL A 44 -2.51 -3.83 9.57
C VAL A 44 -1.09 -3.29 9.41
N LEU A 45 -0.43 -3.66 8.30
CA LEU A 45 0.72 -2.94 7.77
C LEU A 45 0.27 -2.15 6.53
N ASP A 46 0.38 -0.82 6.59
CA ASP A 46 0.10 0.09 5.47
C ASP A 46 1.42 0.51 4.84
N VAL A 47 1.69 -0.01 3.65
CA VAL A 47 2.97 0.12 2.93
C VAL A 47 2.91 1.29 1.96
N ALA A 48 3.89 2.19 2.04
CA ALA A 48 3.92 3.47 1.33
C ALA A 48 2.63 4.27 1.59
N CYS A 49 2.37 4.52 2.89
CA CYS A 49 1.11 5.07 3.37
C CYS A 49 0.88 6.53 2.92
N GLY A 50 1.90 7.18 2.34
CA GLY A 50 1.86 8.59 1.99
C GLY A 50 1.55 9.45 3.20
N THR A 51 0.60 10.34 3.06
CA THR A 51 0.10 11.19 4.16
C THR A 51 -1.00 10.52 4.99
N GLY A 52 -1.25 9.20 4.81
CA GLY A 52 -2.24 8.44 5.58
C GLY A 52 -3.67 8.51 5.03
N VAL A 53 -3.83 8.36 3.72
CA VAL A 53 -5.14 8.43 3.05
C VAL A 53 -6.14 7.39 3.57
N LEU A 54 -5.70 6.20 3.99
CA LEU A 54 -6.54 5.12 4.51
C LEU A 54 -6.75 5.15 6.04
N PHE A 55 -6.10 6.06 6.77
CA PHE A 55 -6.18 6.09 8.23
C PHE A 55 -7.60 6.22 8.79
N PRO A 56 -8.46 7.11 8.24
CA PRO A 56 -9.85 7.20 8.69
C PRO A 56 -10.61 5.87 8.55
N ASP A 57 -10.32 5.11 7.51
CA ASP A 57 -10.99 3.85 7.22
C ASP A 57 -10.55 2.73 8.17
N TYR A 58 -9.25 2.65 8.50
CA TYR A 58 -8.75 1.72 9.51
C TYR A 58 -9.35 1.99 10.89
N LEU A 59 -9.45 3.27 11.28
CA LEU A 59 -10.05 3.68 12.54
C LEU A 59 -11.56 3.38 12.58
N ALA A 60 -12.29 3.69 11.50
CA ALA A 60 -13.72 3.40 11.40
C ALA A 60 -14.01 1.90 11.48
N ARG A 61 -13.13 1.06 10.94
CA ARG A 61 -13.19 -0.41 10.98
C ARG A 61 -12.68 -0.99 12.31
N LYS A 62 -12.19 -0.15 13.23
CA LYS A 62 -11.67 -0.56 14.55
C LYS A 62 -10.51 -1.55 14.45
N ALA A 63 -9.57 -1.31 13.53
CA ALA A 63 -8.32 -2.04 13.52
C ALA A 63 -7.66 -1.94 14.89
N ALA A 64 -7.09 -3.03 15.41
CA ALA A 64 -6.47 -3.02 16.75
C ALA A 64 -5.15 -2.25 16.75
N GLN A 65 -4.38 -2.37 15.67
CA GLN A 65 -3.10 -1.70 15.47
C GLN A 65 -2.83 -1.52 13.99
N VAL A 66 -2.31 -0.35 13.62
CA VAL A 66 -1.82 -0.09 12.27
C VAL A 66 -0.36 0.33 12.36
N MET A 67 0.51 -0.38 11.67
CA MET A 67 1.87 0.06 11.37
C MET A 67 1.83 0.67 9.97
N ALA A 68 2.16 1.94 9.85
CA ALA A 68 2.23 2.64 8.57
C ALA A 68 3.68 3.01 8.27
N VAL A 69 4.14 2.72 7.05
CA VAL A 69 5.51 3.01 6.66
C VAL A 69 5.53 3.76 5.34
N ASP A 70 6.36 4.81 5.27
CA ASP A 70 6.63 5.52 4.02
C ASP A 70 8.13 5.80 3.88
N LEU A 71 8.63 5.73 2.64
CA LEU A 71 10.04 5.99 2.33
C LEU A 71 10.38 7.49 2.43
N SER A 72 9.39 8.37 2.15
CA SER A 72 9.52 9.82 2.20
C SER A 72 9.38 10.33 3.64
N PRO A 73 10.40 10.98 4.22
CA PRO A 73 10.32 11.63 5.53
C PRO A 73 9.19 12.66 5.62
N GLU A 74 8.98 13.42 4.54
CA GLU A 74 7.94 14.47 4.50
C GLU A 74 6.53 13.88 4.50
N MET A 75 6.30 12.78 3.74
CA MET A 75 5.03 12.05 3.78
C MET A 75 4.80 11.42 5.16
N ALA A 76 5.79 10.70 5.69
CA ALA A 76 5.71 10.07 7.00
C ALA A 76 5.45 11.08 8.13
N SER A 77 6.08 12.26 8.08
CA SER A 77 5.84 13.33 9.06
C SER A 77 4.38 13.78 9.07
N ARG A 78 3.79 14.01 7.89
CA ARG A 78 2.37 14.40 7.76
C ARG A 78 1.42 13.31 8.21
N ALA A 79 1.73 12.06 7.84
CA ALA A 79 0.99 10.90 8.32
C ALA A 79 1.03 10.80 9.86
N ALA A 80 2.21 10.99 10.47
CA ALA A 80 2.39 10.94 11.91
C ALA A 80 1.56 12.01 12.64
N GLU A 81 1.39 13.18 12.06
CA GLU A 81 0.51 14.23 12.62
C GLU A 81 -0.95 13.76 12.69
N LYS A 82 -1.45 13.13 11.62
CA LYS A 82 -2.81 12.59 11.54
C LYS A 82 -3.00 11.37 12.46
N ALA A 83 -1.94 10.61 12.73
CA ALA A 83 -1.97 9.42 13.58
C ALA A 83 -2.00 9.73 15.09
N ARG A 84 -1.76 10.97 15.51
CA ARG A 84 -1.66 11.34 16.94
C ARG A 84 -2.90 10.94 17.74
N GLY A 85 -2.69 10.23 18.85
CA GLY A 85 -3.76 9.79 19.74
C GLY A 85 -4.62 8.64 19.19
N THR A 86 -4.15 7.94 18.16
CA THR A 86 -4.83 6.79 17.56
C THR A 86 -4.04 5.49 17.78
N CYS A 87 -4.55 4.37 17.27
CA CYS A 87 -3.85 3.07 17.24
C CYS A 87 -2.84 2.94 16.08
N ILE A 88 -2.55 4.03 15.36
CA ILE A 88 -1.67 4.04 14.20
C ILE A 88 -0.27 4.49 14.61
N THR A 89 0.74 3.71 14.28
CA THR A 89 2.17 4.07 14.43
C THR A 89 2.75 4.30 13.05
N VAL A 90 3.33 5.47 12.82
CA VAL A 90 3.99 5.81 11.55
C VAL A 90 5.50 5.76 11.70
N VAL A 91 6.17 5.13 10.74
CA VAL A 91 7.64 5.07 10.65
C VAL A 91 8.09 5.53 9.28
N CYS A 92 9.19 6.28 9.23
CA CYS A 92 9.89 6.58 7.99
C CYS A 92 10.90 5.47 7.70
N GLY A 93 10.83 4.86 6.52
CA GLY A 93 11.75 3.81 6.12
C GLY A 93 11.33 3.03 4.90
N ASP A 94 12.23 2.14 4.48
CA ASP A 94 11.95 1.19 3.41
C ASP A 94 11.15 0.01 3.94
N ALA A 95 9.94 -0.21 3.41
CA ALA A 95 9.05 -1.29 3.84
C ALA A 95 9.69 -2.69 3.73
N GLU A 96 10.62 -2.86 2.79
CA GLU A 96 11.33 -4.14 2.57
C GLU A 96 12.39 -4.43 3.64
N ASP A 97 12.90 -3.40 4.35
CA ASP A 97 14.01 -3.55 5.31
C ASP A 97 13.82 -2.81 6.64
N CYS A 98 12.70 -2.15 6.87
CA CYS A 98 12.45 -1.40 8.09
C CYS A 98 12.39 -2.31 9.33
N GLY A 99 13.32 -2.11 10.27
CA GLY A 99 13.39 -2.90 11.50
C GLY A 99 12.12 -2.79 12.36
N ALA A 100 11.51 -1.60 12.44
CA ALA A 100 10.26 -1.40 13.17
C ALA A 100 9.09 -2.17 12.55
N VAL A 101 9.02 -2.24 11.21
CA VAL A 101 8.01 -3.04 10.51
C VAL A 101 8.20 -4.53 10.84
N ARG A 102 9.43 -5.03 10.76
CA ARG A 102 9.75 -6.45 11.02
C ARG A 102 9.53 -6.86 12.47
N SER A 103 9.83 -5.99 13.43
CA SER A 103 9.66 -6.29 14.85
C SER A 103 8.19 -6.36 15.30
N ASN A 104 7.27 -5.79 14.55
CA ASN A 104 5.83 -5.85 14.79
C ASN A 104 5.11 -6.91 13.94
N ALA A 105 5.81 -7.59 13.03
CA ALA A 105 5.26 -8.70 12.27
C ALA A 105 5.01 -9.94 13.15
N PRO A 106 4.11 -10.87 12.74
CA PRO A 106 3.33 -10.83 11.50
C PRO A 106 2.02 -10.05 11.62
N TYR A 107 1.51 -9.54 10.48
CA TYR A 107 0.27 -8.77 10.37
C TYR A 107 -0.89 -9.62 9.84
N ASP A 108 -2.12 -9.29 10.24
CA ASP A 108 -3.33 -9.90 9.68
C ASP A 108 -3.56 -9.44 8.24
N VAL A 109 -3.26 -8.16 7.97
CA VAL A 109 -3.39 -7.54 6.65
C VAL A 109 -2.14 -6.73 6.32
N VAL A 110 -1.60 -6.93 5.11
CA VAL A 110 -0.59 -6.05 4.50
C VAL A 110 -1.22 -5.37 3.29
N MET A 111 -1.26 -4.05 3.30
CA MET A 111 -1.88 -3.23 2.26
C MET A 111 -0.83 -2.40 1.52
N VAL A 112 -0.87 -2.43 0.19
CA VAL A 112 -0.16 -1.51 -0.72
C VAL A 112 -1.24 -0.78 -1.51
N TYR A 113 -1.51 0.48 -1.19
CA TYR A 113 -2.58 1.26 -1.83
C TYR A 113 -2.02 2.44 -2.62
N ASN A 114 -2.33 2.51 -3.92
CA ASN A 114 -1.90 3.55 -4.85
C ASN A 114 -0.37 3.76 -4.94
N ALA A 115 0.45 2.75 -4.62
CA ALA A 115 1.89 2.90 -4.50
C ALA A 115 2.72 1.89 -5.30
N PHE A 116 2.16 0.74 -5.67
CA PHE A 116 2.89 -0.40 -6.24
C PHE A 116 3.79 -0.05 -7.44
N PRO A 117 3.40 0.82 -8.40
CA PRO A 117 4.26 1.18 -9.54
C PRO A 117 5.56 1.89 -9.18
N HIS A 118 5.70 2.39 -7.96
CA HIS A 118 6.87 3.13 -7.49
C HIS A 118 7.95 2.24 -6.86
N PHE A 119 7.71 0.93 -6.77
CA PHE A 119 8.68 -0.02 -6.25
C PHE A 119 9.57 -0.55 -7.39
N PRO A 120 10.91 -0.37 -7.29
CA PRO A 120 11.84 -0.75 -8.36
C PRO A 120 11.92 -2.25 -8.64
N ASP A 121 11.71 -3.07 -7.61
CA ASP A 121 11.71 -4.54 -7.67
C ASP A 121 10.35 -5.09 -7.18
N PRO A 122 9.36 -5.24 -8.06
CA PRO A 122 8.05 -5.78 -7.70
C PRO A 122 8.09 -7.20 -7.15
N GLU A 123 8.99 -8.05 -7.66
CA GLU A 123 9.13 -9.44 -7.22
C GLU A 123 9.74 -9.52 -5.81
N GLY A 124 10.83 -8.78 -5.57
CA GLY A 124 11.44 -8.67 -4.25
C GLY A 124 10.47 -8.10 -3.21
N LEU A 125 9.70 -7.06 -3.57
CA LEU A 125 8.67 -6.49 -2.71
C LEU A 125 7.62 -7.53 -2.31
N ILE A 126 7.00 -8.22 -3.28
CA ILE A 126 5.96 -9.23 -2.98
C ILE A 126 6.51 -10.33 -2.07
N LYS A 127 7.73 -10.81 -2.33
CA LYS A 127 8.40 -11.80 -1.49
C LYS A 127 8.61 -11.29 -0.05
N ALA A 128 9.12 -10.07 0.09
CA ALA A 128 9.36 -9.46 1.41
C ALA A 128 8.05 -9.27 2.18
N LEU A 129 7.04 -8.68 1.55
CA LEU A 129 5.75 -8.41 2.18
C LEU A 129 4.99 -9.68 2.54
N ALA A 130 5.01 -10.70 1.69
CA ALA A 130 4.41 -11.99 1.99
C ALA A 130 5.00 -12.62 3.25
N GLY A 131 6.30 -12.42 3.52
CA GLY A 131 6.95 -12.86 4.76
C GLY A 131 6.48 -12.15 6.02
N LEU A 132 5.82 -10.99 5.89
CA LEU A 132 5.30 -10.20 7.01
C LEU A 132 3.82 -10.50 7.31
N VAL A 133 3.13 -11.24 6.45
CA VAL A 133 1.72 -11.63 6.64
C VAL A 133 1.64 -12.87 7.53
N LYS A 134 0.68 -12.93 8.45
CA LYS A 134 0.33 -14.15 9.19
C LYS A 134 -0.12 -15.25 8.22
N VAL A 135 0.15 -16.51 8.54
CA VAL A 135 -0.52 -17.64 7.87
C VAL A 135 -2.04 -17.45 8.00
N GLY A 136 -2.76 -17.49 6.90
CA GLY A 136 -4.19 -17.17 6.84
C GLY A 136 -4.53 -15.68 6.81
N GLY A 137 -3.55 -14.78 7.00
CA GLY A 137 -3.69 -13.34 6.77
C GLY A 137 -3.62 -12.97 5.28
N ARG A 138 -3.75 -11.70 4.94
CA ARG A 138 -3.91 -11.26 3.55
C ARG A 138 -2.87 -10.21 3.14
N LEU A 139 -2.38 -10.33 1.90
CA LEU A 139 -1.63 -9.27 1.20
C LEU A 139 -2.51 -8.72 0.08
N SER A 140 -2.67 -7.42 0.05
CA SER A 140 -3.45 -6.71 -0.96
C SER A 140 -2.61 -5.61 -1.63
N VAL A 141 -2.57 -5.64 -2.95
CA VAL A 141 -2.08 -4.54 -3.79
C VAL A 141 -3.26 -3.96 -4.53
N ALA A 142 -3.55 -2.69 -4.32
CA ALA A 142 -4.74 -2.05 -4.86
C ALA A 142 -4.51 -0.60 -5.31
N HIS A 143 -5.34 -0.17 -6.26
CA HIS A 143 -5.45 1.22 -6.69
C HIS A 143 -6.93 1.63 -6.74
N GLY A 144 -7.23 2.82 -6.22
CA GLY A 144 -8.57 3.42 -6.23
C GLY A 144 -8.96 4.06 -7.57
N MET A 145 -8.35 3.60 -8.66
CA MET A 145 -8.65 3.98 -10.04
C MET A 145 -8.29 2.84 -10.99
N SER A 146 -8.87 2.85 -12.19
CA SER A 146 -8.56 1.85 -13.21
C SER A 146 -7.10 1.96 -13.68
N ARG A 147 -6.55 0.83 -14.17
CA ARG A 147 -5.20 0.81 -14.76
C ARG A 147 -5.07 1.81 -15.91
N ALA A 148 -6.08 1.92 -16.78
CA ALA A 148 -6.09 2.88 -17.87
C ALA A 148 -6.07 4.34 -17.40
N ALA A 149 -6.73 4.66 -16.29
CA ALA A 149 -6.66 5.98 -15.68
C ALA A 149 -5.27 6.26 -15.09
N LEU A 150 -4.68 5.28 -14.42
CA LEU A 150 -3.34 5.39 -13.85
C LEU A 150 -2.27 5.60 -14.94
N ASP A 151 -2.34 4.85 -16.04
CA ASP A 151 -1.40 4.99 -17.16
C ASP A 151 -1.45 6.41 -17.77
N ARG A 152 -2.63 7.04 -17.79
CA ARG A 152 -2.77 8.45 -18.20
C ARG A 152 -2.17 9.42 -17.19
N HIS A 153 -2.31 9.16 -15.89
CA HIS A 153 -1.73 9.98 -14.82
C HIS A 153 -0.20 9.93 -14.79
N HIS A 154 0.38 8.80 -15.16
CA HIS A 154 1.85 8.64 -15.21
C HIS A 154 2.48 9.16 -16.51
N SER A 155 1.74 9.89 -17.36
CA SER A 155 2.23 10.59 -18.54
C SER A 155 2.80 11.99 -18.17
N GLY A 156 3.93 12.07 -17.50
CA GLY A 156 4.54 13.33 -17.07
C GLY A 156 5.71 13.07 -16.15
N ASP A 157 5.95 13.96 -15.18
CA ASP A 157 7.05 13.85 -14.23
C ASP A 157 7.00 12.56 -13.39
N ALA A 158 5.82 12.02 -13.13
CA ALA A 158 5.64 10.76 -12.43
C ALA A 158 6.19 9.54 -13.20
N ARG A 159 6.41 9.66 -14.52
CA ARG A 159 7.00 8.59 -15.34
C ARG A 159 8.44 8.25 -14.92
N ALA A 160 9.16 9.22 -14.38
CA ALA A 160 10.53 9.03 -13.92
C ALA A 160 10.64 8.15 -12.66
N VAL A 161 9.54 8.02 -11.92
CA VAL A 161 9.47 7.29 -10.63
C VAL A 161 8.44 6.17 -10.65
N SER A 162 7.97 5.72 -11.82
CA SER A 162 6.94 4.69 -11.96
C SER A 162 7.30 3.69 -13.06
N LEU A 163 7.18 2.40 -12.73
CA LEU A 163 7.28 1.29 -13.70
C LEU A 163 5.98 1.06 -14.50
N GLY A 164 4.91 1.81 -14.17
CA GLY A 164 3.55 1.48 -14.57
C GLY A 164 2.95 0.34 -13.74
N LEU A 165 1.63 0.22 -13.77
CA LEU A 165 0.94 -0.84 -13.05
C LEU A 165 0.99 -2.14 -13.85
N LEU A 166 1.49 -3.21 -13.24
CA LEU A 166 1.51 -4.53 -13.88
C LEU A 166 0.09 -4.96 -14.28
N PRO A 167 -0.07 -5.69 -15.39
CA PRO A 167 -1.30 -6.43 -15.64
C PRO A 167 -1.64 -7.32 -14.44
N GLU A 168 -2.90 -7.41 -14.09
CA GLU A 168 -3.41 -8.14 -12.93
C GLU A 168 -2.95 -9.60 -12.89
N GLU A 169 -2.93 -10.26 -14.04
CA GLU A 169 -2.44 -11.65 -14.15
C GLU A 169 -0.94 -11.78 -13.90
N ARG A 170 -0.16 -10.74 -14.21
CA ARG A 170 1.28 -10.73 -13.91
C ARG A 170 1.52 -10.53 -12.42
N LEU A 171 0.78 -9.63 -11.77
CA LEU A 171 0.88 -9.45 -10.34
C LEU A 171 0.39 -10.68 -9.59
N LYS A 172 -0.70 -11.30 -10.03
CA LYS A 172 -1.19 -12.58 -9.50
C LYS A 172 -0.10 -13.64 -9.55
N ALA A 173 0.56 -13.82 -10.71
CA ALA A 173 1.64 -14.79 -10.86
C ALA A 173 2.84 -14.53 -9.91
N LEU A 174 3.14 -13.27 -9.56
CA LEU A 174 4.16 -12.94 -8.56
C LEU A 174 3.72 -13.29 -7.13
N MET A 175 2.42 -13.23 -6.84
CA MET A 175 1.86 -13.51 -5.52
C MET A 175 1.61 -15.01 -5.28
N GLU A 176 1.25 -15.77 -6.29
CA GLU A 176 0.89 -17.19 -6.20
C GLU A 176 1.94 -18.12 -5.54
N PRO A 177 3.26 -17.87 -5.62
CA PRO A 177 4.23 -18.68 -4.87
C PRO A 177 4.03 -18.61 -3.33
N TYR A 178 3.44 -17.55 -2.82
CA TYR A 178 3.31 -17.26 -1.39
C TYR A 178 1.87 -17.25 -0.89
N LEU A 179 0.91 -17.02 -1.77
CA LEU A 179 -0.48 -16.68 -1.43
C LEU A 179 -1.45 -17.49 -2.29
N ASP A 180 -2.58 -17.86 -1.72
CA ASP A 180 -3.76 -18.29 -2.47
C ASP A 180 -4.51 -17.03 -2.92
N VAL A 181 -4.30 -16.63 -4.18
CA VAL A 181 -4.90 -15.40 -4.74
C VAL A 181 -6.36 -15.67 -5.08
N ASP A 182 -7.26 -14.99 -4.40
CA ASP A 182 -8.72 -15.16 -4.52
C ASP A 182 -9.46 -13.87 -4.98
N VAL A 183 -8.74 -12.74 -5.06
CA VAL A 183 -9.26 -11.48 -5.59
C VAL A 183 -8.36 -10.99 -6.72
N VAL A 184 -8.93 -10.86 -7.92
CA VAL A 184 -8.29 -10.25 -9.09
C VAL A 184 -9.31 -9.35 -9.76
N ILE A 185 -9.12 -8.04 -9.63
CA ILE A 185 -10.03 -7.02 -10.16
C ILE A 185 -9.22 -6.01 -10.96
N SER A 186 -9.66 -5.74 -12.18
CA SER A 186 -9.13 -4.68 -13.03
C SER A 186 -10.29 -4.18 -13.87
N ASP A 187 -11.07 -3.25 -13.32
CA ASP A 187 -12.26 -2.67 -13.93
C ASP A 187 -12.10 -1.16 -14.17
N ASP A 188 -13.18 -0.47 -14.53
CA ASP A 188 -13.15 0.96 -14.83
C ASP A 188 -13.02 1.83 -13.57
N GLU A 189 -13.23 1.25 -12.38
CA GLU A 189 -13.21 1.98 -11.11
C GLU A 189 -11.97 1.72 -10.28
N MET A 190 -11.44 0.48 -10.33
CA MET A 190 -10.36 0.07 -9.44
C MET A 190 -9.49 -1.05 -10.02
N TYR A 191 -8.33 -1.21 -9.40
CA TYR A 191 -7.45 -2.36 -9.58
C TYR A 191 -7.16 -2.99 -8.22
N GLN A 192 -7.24 -4.33 -8.13
CA GLN A 192 -6.84 -5.03 -6.91
C GLN A 192 -6.43 -6.48 -7.21
N VAL A 193 -5.28 -6.88 -6.66
CA VAL A 193 -4.90 -8.29 -6.53
C VAL A 193 -4.65 -8.57 -5.06
N CYS A 194 -5.36 -9.54 -4.51
CA CYS A 194 -5.27 -9.90 -3.09
C CYS A 194 -5.31 -11.42 -2.92
N GLY A 195 -4.63 -11.92 -1.90
CA GLY A 195 -4.61 -13.34 -1.59
C GLY A 195 -4.32 -13.62 -0.13
N VAL A 196 -4.61 -14.86 0.28
CA VAL A 196 -4.42 -15.39 1.63
C VAL A 196 -3.04 -16.05 1.73
N ARG A 197 -2.27 -15.75 2.79
CA ARG A 197 -0.94 -16.35 3.03
C ARG A 197 -1.06 -17.86 3.26
N LYS A 198 -0.33 -18.63 2.46
CA LYS A 198 -0.19 -20.09 2.60
C LYS A 198 0.53 -20.48 3.89
N ALA A 199 0.25 -21.69 4.34
CA ALA A 199 0.95 -22.32 5.46
C ALA A 199 2.44 -22.60 5.12
#